data_70a7a1aa5ef94da925c9452f0fd041d2
#
_entry.id   70a7a1aa5ef94da925c9452f0fd041d2
#
_cell.length_a   1.000
_cell.length_b   1.000
_cell.length_c   1.000
_cell.angle_alpha   90.00
_cell.angle_beta   90.00
_cell.angle_gamma   90.00
#
_symmetry.space_group_name_H-M   'P 1'
#
loop_
_entity.id
_entity.type
_entity.pdbx_description
1 polymer ?
#
loop_
_entity_poly.entity_id
_entity_poly.type
_entity_poly.pdbx_seq_one_letter_code
_entity_poly.pdbx_strand_id
1 'polypeptide(L)'
;MKYLKDLISIVGKNKVKNIEIIGNELSKDQKLYKLYDGILQQKFSSDTHACKELYGTNDLNKGYRNIKSRLEKRAINTLFFIDQNASSYTDLQKANLSCYKNLAAIKIMAEHGARKASIKLSEKTLKIALKFEIHDIAINLLKDLRTYYGTLLGDQKRLKRYNHIFKHLKEDRDYEEQAREMYDNLASNFVQSKTIKPFHIKIAKTYAKELEPLLEKSTYRQFRLFAHTVLVLRFQMENDHIGTIKACNQALHFFQNQPHQSKTQIFNFIFKRLSSYTQIKEYEAADLDAKYC
;
A
#
# COMPACT_ATOMS: atom_id res chain seq x y z
N MET A 1 -16.44 17.11 -2.86
CA MET A 1 -16.23 17.00 -4.34
C MET A 1 -14.90 16.35 -4.72
N LYS A 2 -13.73 16.77 -4.21
CA LYS A 2 -12.41 16.22 -4.60
C LYS A 2 -12.36 14.69 -4.50
N TYR A 3 -12.65 14.12 -3.35
CA TYR A 3 -12.68 12.67 -3.12
C TYR A 3 -13.55 11.91 -4.15
N LEU A 4 -14.76 12.41 -4.42
CA LEU A 4 -15.66 11.77 -5.40
C LEU A 4 -15.14 11.89 -6.84
N LYS A 5 -14.46 12.99 -7.19
CA LYS A 5 -13.78 13.15 -8.49
C LYS A 5 -12.69 12.12 -8.68
N ASP A 6 -11.87 11.89 -7.65
CA ASP A 6 -10.78 10.89 -7.67
C ASP A 6 -11.36 9.48 -7.90
N LEU A 7 -12.40 9.08 -7.15
CA LEU A 7 -13.09 7.79 -7.32
C LEU A 7 -13.62 7.60 -8.76
N ILE A 8 -14.36 8.57 -9.27
CA ILE A 8 -14.97 8.48 -10.62
C ILE A 8 -13.89 8.47 -11.71
N SER A 9 -12.79 9.20 -11.53
CA SER A 9 -11.66 9.16 -12.46
C SER A 9 -11.04 7.76 -12.55
N ILE A 10 -10.87 7.07 -11.41
CA ILE A 10 -10.34 5.69 -11.36
C ILE A 10 -11.29 4.74 -12.08
N VAL A 11 -12.59 4.78 -11.77
CA VAL A 11 -13.63 3.95 -12.40
C VAL A 11 -13.68 4.18 -13.91
N GLY A 12 -13.65 5.45 -14.34
CA GLY A 12 -13.72 5.82 -15.76
C GLY A 12 -12.48 5.37 -16.56
N LYS A 13 -11.27 5.54 -16.02
CA LYS A 13 -10.01 5.12 -16.67
C LYS A 13 -9.93 3.61 -16.89
N ASN A 14 -10.47 2.81 -15.98
CA ASN A 14 -10.43 1.36 -16.05
C ASN A 14 -11.52 0.74 -16.94
N LYS A 15 -12.27 1.54 -17.69
CA LYS A 15 -13.29 1.10 -18.67
C LYS A 15 -14.17 -0.04 -18.16
N VAL A 16 -14.67 0.08 -16.94
CA VAL A 16 -15.59 -0.90 -16.34
C VAL A 16 -16.92 -0.81 -17.11
N LYS A 17 -16.94 -1.39 -18.33
CA LYS A 17 -17.99 -1.14 -19.34
C LYS A 17 -19.32 -1.81 -19.07
N ASN A 18 -19.39 -2.86 -18.27
CA ASN A 18 -20.59 -3.72 -18.22
C ASN A 18 -21.10 -4.01 -16.81
N ILE A 19 -20.88 -3.11 -15.85
CA ILE A 19 -21.37 -3.38 -14.51
C ILE A 19 -22.64 -2.58 -14.30
N GLU A 20 -23.74 -3.31 -14.21
CA GLU A 20 -25.12 -2.84 -13.93
C GLU A 20 -25.23 -1.91 -12.72
N ILE A 21 -24.19 -1.85 -11.88
CA ILE A 21 -24.15 -1.00 -10.68
C ILE A 21 -24.22 0.49 -11.03
N ILE A 22 -23.73 0.89 -12.21
CA ILE A 22 -23.86 2.26 -12.72
C ILE A 22 -24.80 2.32 -13.93
N GLY A 23 -24.95 1.24 -14.72
CA GLY A 23 -25.61 1.22 -16.01
C GLY A 23 -27.14 1.28 -16.01
N ASN A 24 -27.83 0.24 -15.56
CA ASN A 24 -29.28 0.09 -15.78
C ASN A 24 -30.18 0.87 -14.82
N GLU A 25 -29.77 1.11 -13.59
CA GLU A 25 -30.53 1.96 -12.66
C GLU A 25 -30.22 3.45 -12.80
N LEU A 26 -29.13 3.84 -13.49
CA LEU A 26 -28.85 5.25 -13.78
C LEU A 26 -29.85 5.85 -14.75
N SER A 27 -30.42 5.07 -15.66
CA SER A 27 -31.48 5.53 -16.55
C SER A 27 -32.77 5.92 -15.79
N LYS A 28 -33.00 5.34 -14.61
CA LYS A 28 -34.13 5.64 -13.71
C LYS A 28 -33.87 6.87 -12.82
N ASP A 29 -32.59 7.17 -12.49
CA ASP A 29 -32.22 8.34 -11.67
C ASP A 29 -31.39 9.33 -12.48
N GLN A 30 -32.08 10.13 -13.28
CA GLN A 30 -31.45 11.12 -14.18
C GLN A 30 -30.49 12.07 -13.46
N LYS A 31 -30.76 12.43 -12.19
CA LYS A 31 -29.89 13.34 -11.43
C LYS A 31 -28.59 12.67 -10.98
N LEU A 32 -28.68 11.42 -10.62
CA LEU A 32 -27.47 10.62 -10.26
C LEU A 32 -26.56 10.45 -11.48
N TYR A 33 -27.14 10.15 -12.64
CA TYR A 33 -26.42 10.05 -13.91
C TYR A 33 -25.77 11.37 -14.30
N LYS A 34 -26.52 12.47 -14.25
CA LYS A 34 -25.99 13.81 -14.54
C LYS A 34 -24.84 14.19 -13.60
N LEU A 35 -24.92 13.81 -12.32
CA LEU A 35 -23.84 14.05 -11.38
C LEU A 35 -22.60 13.23 -11.77
N TYR A 36 -22.73 11.94 -12.07
CA TYR A 36 -21.64 11.09 -12.51
C TYR A 36 -20.98 11.61 -13.78
N ASP A 37 -21.77 11.85 -14.84
CA ASP A 37 -21.28 12.31 -16.13
C ASP A 37 -20.61 13.69 -16.03
N GLY A 38 -21.22 14.62 -15.29
CA GLY A 38 -20.65 15.94 -15.07
C GLY A 38 -19.33 15.92 -14.29
N ILE A 39 -19.14 14.96 -13.37
CA ILE A 39 -17.86 14.76 -12.69
C ILE A 39 -16.84 14.13 -13.63
N LEU A 40 -17.22 13.12 -14.41
CA LEU A 40 -16.34 12.42 -15.36
C LEU A 40 -15.83 13.39 -16.44
N GLN A 41 -16.69 14.27 -16.95
CA GLN A 41 -16.37 15.29 -17.93
C GLN A 41 -15.76 16.57 -17.32
N GLN A 42 -15.50 16.57 -16.00
CA GLN A 42 -14.93 17.71 -15.25
C GLN A 42 -15.74 19.01 -15.31
N LYS A 43 -17.05 18.92 -15.61
CA LYS A 43 -17.95 20.09 -15.72
C LYS A 43 -18.14 20.81 -14.39
N PHE A 44 -18.10 20.10 -13.26
CA PHE A 44 -18.35 20.69 -11.94
C PHE A 44 -17.06 21.08 -11.24
N SER A 45 -16.91 22.38 -10.92
CA SER A 45 -15.78 22.89 -10.13
C SER A 45 -15.92 22.59 -8.63
N SER A 46 -17.15 22.63 -8.11
CA SER A 46 -17.45 22.49 -6.67
C SER A 46 -18.77 21.75 -6.43
N ASP A 47 -19.04 21.41 -5.16
CA ASP A 47 -20.32 20.84 -4.73
C ASP A 47 -21.49 21.83 -4.94
N THR A 48 -21.24 23.11 -4.69
CA THR A 48 -22.24 24.18 -4.90
C THR A 48 -22.58 24.33 -6.37
N HIS A 49 -21.58 24.28 -7.27
CA HIS A 49 -21.80 24.33 -8.71
C HIS A 49 -22.64 23.13 -9.18
N ALA A 50 -22.29 21.90 -8.76
CA ALA A 50 -23.07 20.72 -9.10
C ALA A 50 -24.50 20.76 -8.54
N CYS A 51 -24.71 21.29 -7.33
CA CYS A 51 -26.01 21.42 -6.71
C CYS A 51 -26.88 22.44 -7.49
N LYS A 52 -26.31 23.58 -7.91
CA LYS A 52 -26.98 24.58 -8.72
C LYS A 52 -27.47 24.00 -10.04
N GLU A 53 -26.61 23.28 -10.76
CA GLU A 53 -26.97 22.66 -12.05
C GLU A 53 -28.05 21.56 -11.91
N LEU A 54 -28.03 20.79 -10.82
CA LEU A 54 -28.93 19.64 -10.63
C LEU A 54 -30.25 20.00 -9.91
N TYR A 55 -30.23 21.02 -9.07
CA TYR A 55 -31.38 21.39 -8.21
C TYR A 55 -31.79 22.86 -8.28
N GLY A 56 -31.08 23.70 -9.05
CA GLY A 56 -31.39 25.11 -9.20
C GLY A 56 -31.07 25.98 -7.98
N THR A 57 -30.33 25.46 -6.99
CA THR A 57 -30.02 26.21 -5.76
C THR A 57 -28.54 26.08 -5.44
N ASN A 58 -27.98 27.16 -4.86
CA ASN A 58 -26.58 27.16 -4.37
C ASN A 58 -26.41 26.45 -3.01
N ASP A 59 -27.53 26.27 -2.28
CA ASP A 59 -27.50 25.61 -0.99
C ASP A 59 -27.41 24.08 -1.18
N LEU A 60 -26.50 23.45 -0.48
CA LEU A 60 -26.33 22.00 -0.49
C LEU A 60 -27.56 21.34 0.20
N ASN A 61 -28.62 21.17 -0.56
CA ASN A 61 -29.86 20.60 -0.06
C ASN A 61 -29.77 19.10 0.24
N LYS A 62 -30.74 18.54 0.95
CA LYS A 62 -30.79 17.12 1.33
C LYS A 62 -30.80 16.19 0.10
N GLY A 63 -31.49 16.61 -0.99
CA GLY A 63 -31.51 15.83 -2.23
C GLY A 63 -30.13 15.65 -2.86
N TYR A 64 -29.35 16.73 -2.96
CA TYR A 64 -27.97 16.68 -3.46
C TYR A 64 -27.07 15.81 -2.59
N ARG A 65 -27.13 15.99 -1.26
CA ARG A 65 -26.32 15.17 -0.33
C ARG A 65 -26.63 13.69 -0.50
N ASN A 66 -27.91 13.34 -0.66
CA ASN A 66 -28.33 11.94 -0.83
C ASN A 66 -27.81 11.35 -2.15
N ILE A 67 -27.95 12.03 -3.30
CA ILE A 67 -27.44 11.49 -4.57
C ILE A 67 -25.92 11.42 -4.58
N LYS A 68 -25.22 12.39 -3.98
CA LYS A 68 -23.77 12.36 -3.84
C LYS A 68 -23.31 11.15 -3.01
N SER A 69 -23.93 10.90 -1.86
CA SER A 69 -23.64 9.75 -1.01
C SER A 69 -23.93 8.41 -1.72
N ARG A 70 -25.05 8.34 -2.46
CA ARG A 70 -25.36 7.14 -3.27
C ARG A 70 -24.36 6.91 -4.39
N LEU A 71 -23.94 7.97 -5.08
CA LEU A 71 -22.91 7.87 -6.13
C LEU A 71 -21.58 7.42 -5.56
N GLU A 72 -21.17 7.95 -4.41
CA GLU A 72 -19.96 7.57 -3.70
C GLU A 72 -19.95 6.08 -3.35
N LYS A 73 -21.03 5.59 -2.72
CA LYS A 73 -21.17 4.15 -2.39
C LYS A 73 -21.10 3.27 -3.64
N ARG A 74 -21.77 3.66 -4.73
CA ARG A 74 -21.73 2.91 -5.99
C ARG A 74 -20.34 2.92 -6.62
N ALA A 75 -19.66 4.07 -6.61
CA ALA A 75 -18.30 4.18 -7.13
C ALA A 75 -17.32 3.28 -6.34
N ILE A 76 -17.42 3.25 -5.00
CA ILE A 76 -16.63 2.34 -4.15
C ILE A 76 -16.88 0.88 -4.53
N ASN A 77 -18.14 0.46 -4.63
CA ASN A 77 -18.47 -0.91 -5.03
C ASN A 77 -17.90 -1.25 -6.42
N THR A 78 -17.95 -0.30 -7.35
CA THR A 78 -17.44 -0.47 -8.71
C THR A 78 -15.92 -0.71 -8.74
N LEU A 79 -15.15 -0.20 -7.78
CA LEU A 79 -13.69 -0.47 -7.68
C LEU A 79 -13.38 -1.97 -7.59
N PHE A 80 -14.23 -2.77 -6.97
CA PHE A 80 -14.04 -4.22 -6.84
C PHE A 80 -14.17 -4.97 -8.18
N PHE A 81 -14.68 -4.32 -9.23
CA PHE A 81 -14.84 -4.92 -10.56
C PHE A 81 -13.74 -4.47 -11.55
N ILE A 82 -12.80 -3.64 -11.12
CA ILE A 82 -11.65 -3.29 -11.94
C ILE A 82 -10.86 -4.56 -12.27
N ASP A 83 -10.47 -4.69 -13.55
CA ASP A 83 -9.65 -5.82 -13.98
C ASP A 83 -8.24 -5.73 -13.37
N GLN A 84 -7.97 -6.64 -12.45
CA GLN A 84 -6.70 -6.72 -11.75
C GLN A 84 -5.58 -7.31 -12.63
N ASN A 85 -5.92 -7.94 -13.77
CA ASN A 85 -4.97 -8.55 -14.68
C ASN A 85 -4.48 -7.60 -15.78
N ALA A 86 -4.91 -6.34 -15.75
CA ALA A 86 -4.45 -5.34 -16.71
C ALA A 86 -2.91 -5.26 -16.75
N SER A 87 -2.36 -5.09 -17.95
CA SER A 87 -0.90 -5.05 -18.19
C SER A 87 -0.20 -3.89 -17.48
N SER A 88 -0.95 -2.88 -17.05
CA SER A 88 -0.43 -1.73 -16.28
C SER A 88 -0.02 -2.06 -14.85
N TYR A 89 -0.47 -3.19 -14.30
CA TYR A 89 -0.13 -3.61 -12.93
C TYR A 89 1.07 -4.56 -12.92
N THR A 90 1.97 -4.36 -11.98
CA THR A 90 3.03 -5.33 -11.66
C THR A 90 2.43 -6.57 -10.98
N ASP A 91 3.15 -7.70 -11.01
CA ASP A 91 2.68 -8.93 -10.37
C ASP A 91 2.43 -8.77 -8.88
N LEU A 92 3.25 -7.95 -8.20
CA LEU A 92 3.04 -7.61 -6.79
C LEU A 92 1.74 -6.82 -6.58
N GLN A 93 1.44 -5.84 -7.44
CA GLN A 93 0.20 -5.07 -7.37
C GLN A 93 -1.02 -5.95 -7.63
N LYS A 94 -0.95 -6.85 -8.63
CA LYS A 94 -2.00 -7.85 -8.92
C LYS A 94 -2.24 -8.75 -7.72
N ALA A 95 -1.17 -9.28 -7.13
CA ALA A 95 -1.25 -10.14 -5.95
C ALA A 95 -1.89 -9.41 -4.75
N ASN A 96 -1.47 -8.18 -4.47
CA ASN A 96 -2.04 -7.34 -3.41
C ASN A 96 -3.54 -7.15 -3.60
N LEU A 97 -3.97 -6.61 -4.75
CA LEU A 97 -5.38 -6.36 -5.04
C LEU A 97 -6.22 -7.64 -4.95
N SER A 98 -5.70 -8.75 -5.50
CA SER A 98 -6.36 -10.05 -5.44
C SER A 98 -6.52 -10.54 -3.99
N CYS A 99 -5.48 -10.44 -3.17
CA CYS A 99 -5.52 -10.86 -1.78
C CYS A 99 -6.52 -10.05 -0.95
N TYR A 100 -6.57 -8.72 -1.10
CA TYR A 100 -7.55 -7.89 -0.39
C TYR A 100 -8.98 -8.18 -0.84
N LYS A 101 -9.23 -8.34 -2.15
CA LYS A 101 -10.53 -8.74 -2.69
C LYS A 101 -10.98 -10.09 -2.16
N ASN A 102 -10.08 -11.07 -2.17
CA ASN A 102 -10.37 -12.41 -1.63
C ASN A 102 -10.62 -12.36 -0.12
N LEU A 103 -9.88 -11.55 0.65
CA LEU A 103 -10.12 -11.39 2.09
C LEU A 103 -11.53 -10.88 2.36
N ALA A 104 -12.00 -9.87 1.62
CA ALA A 104 -13.37 -9.38 1.74
C ALA A 104 -14.39 -10.49 1.43
N ALA A 105 -14.19 -11.24 0.34
CA ALA A 105 -15.07 -12.37 -0.03
C ALA A 105 -15.06 -13.48 1.03
N ILE A 106 -13.90 -13.80 1.61
CA ILE A 106 -13.74 -14.78 2.69
C ILE A 106 -14.58 -14.38 3.91
N LYS A 107 -14.51 -13.12 4.33
CA LYS A 107 -15.29 -12.61 5.47
C LYS A 107 -16.79 -12.67 5.19
N ILE A 108 -17.24 -12.23 4.02
CA ILE A 108 -18.65 -12.31 3.61
C ILE A 108 -19.14 -13.76 3.62
N MET A 109 -18.38 -14.70 3.03
CA MET A 109 -18.75 -16.11 3.03
C MET A 109 -18.81 -16.71 4.44
N ALA A 110 -17.92 -16.33 5.32
CA ALA A 110 -17.93 -16.78 6.71
C ALA A 110 -19.17 -16.30 7.46
N GLU A 111 -19.56 -15.04 7.32
CA GLU A 111 -20.77 -14.46 7.91
C GLU A 111 -22.07 -15.13 7.39
N HIS A 112 -22.08 -15.52 6.13
CA HIS A 112 -23.21 -16.24 5.53
C HIS A 112 -23.18 -17.77 5.73
N GLY A 113 -22.33 -18.28 6.62
CA GLY A 113 -22.29 -19.70 6.96
C GLY A 113 -21.59 -20.59 5.93
N ALA A 114 -21.08 -20.04 4.83
CA ALA A 114 -20.36 -20.78 3.78
C ALA A 114 -18.93 -21.15 4.19
N ARG A 115 -18.75 -21.70 5.40
CA ARG A 115 -17.45 -21.93 6.05
C ARG A 115 -16.48 -22.73 5.19
N LYS A 116 -16.91 -23.84 4.59
CA LYS A 116 -16.02 -24.68 3.77
C LYS A 116 -15.47 -23.93 2.55
N ALA A 117 -16.29 -23.09 1.90
CA ALA A 117 -15.86 -22.27 0.77
C ALA A 117 -14.89 -21.17 1.22
N SER A 118 -15.19 -20.51 2.34
CA SER A 118 -14.32 -19.52 2.97
C SER A 118 -12.93 -20.09 3.28
N ILE A 119 -12.83 -21.25 3.92
CA ILE A 119 -11.56 -21.93 4.23
C ILE A 119 -10.78 -22.31 2.97
N LYS A 120 -11.46 -22.87 1.96
CA LYS A 120 -10.82 -23.22 0.68
C LYS A 120 -10.22 -21.97 -0.02
N LEU A 121 -10.93 -20.85 0.00
CA LEU A 121 -10.42 -19.59 -0.56
C LEU A 121 -9.29 -19.02 0.31
N SER A 122 -9.39 -19.14 1.65
CA SER A 122 -8.34 -18.71 2.58
C SER A 122 -7.01 -19.43 2.32
N GLU A 123 -7.02 -20.76 2.11
CA GLU A 123 -5.81 -21.51 1.79
C GLU A 123 -5.17 -21.10 0.46
N LYS A 124 -5.99 -20.84 -0.57
CA LYS A 124 -5.50 -20.36 -1.87
C LYS A 124 -4.88 -18.96 -1.74
N THR A 125 -5.57 -18.08 -1.03
CA THR A 125 -5.11 -16.69 -0.85
C THR A 125 -3.87 -16.64 0.03
N LEU A 126 -3.78 -17.50 1.07
CA LEU A 126 -2.59 -17.60 1.91
C LEU A 126 -1.33 -17.95 1.10
N LYS A 127 -1.42 -18.86 0.12
CA LYS A 127 -0.28 -19.21 -0.75
C LYS A 127 0.21 -17.99 -1.54
N ILE A 128 -0.71 -17.17 -2.06
CA ILE A 128 -0.37 -15.95 -2.78
C ILE A 128 0.25 -14.93 -1.81
N ALA A 129 -0.38 -14.72 -0.66
CA ALA A 129 0.08 -13.76 0.33
C ALA A 129 1.49 -14.08 0.86
N LEU A 130 1.79 -15.37 1.07
CA LEU A 130 3.14 -15.81 1.47
C LEU A 130 4.16 -15.61 0.34
N LYS A 131 3.80 -15.93 -0.92
CA LYS A 131 4.69 -15.77 -2.08
C LYS A 131 5.10 -14.33 -2.30
N PHE A 132 4.19 -13.38 -2.09
CA PHE A 132 4.40 -11.95 -2.33
C PHE A 132 4.65 -11.14 -1.06
N GLU A 133 4.88 -11.80 0.07
CA GLU A 133 5.15 -11.16 1.38
C GLU A 133 4.05 -10.17 1.82
N ILE A 134 2.78 -10.52 1.58
CA ILE A 134 1.62 -9.72 2.01
C ILE A 134 1.24 -10.16 3.43
N HIS A 135 2.08 -9.82 4.42
CA HIS A 135 2.02 -10.36 5.77
C HIS A 135 0.72 -10.04 6.50
N ASP A 136 0.13 -8.85 6.32
CA ASP A 136 -1.14 -8.46 6.95
C ASP A 136 -2.28 -9.41 6.60
N ILE A 137 -2.40 -9.72 5.30
CA ILE A 137 -3.41 -10.67 4.82
C ILE A 137 -3.08 -12.08 5.30
N ALA A 138 -1.82 -12.51 5.19
CA ALA A 138 -1.40 -13.85 5.63
C ALA A 138 -1.68 -14.06 7.11
N ILE A 139 -1.36 -13.11 7.99
CA ILE A 139 -1.63 -13.14 9.44
C ILE A 139 -3.14 -13.24 9.70
N ASN A 140 -3.96 -12.45 8.98
CA ASN A 140 -5.40 -12.47 9.13
C ASN A 140 -5.99 -13.84 8.77
N LEU A 141 -5.59 -14.39 7.62
CA LEU A 141 -6.03 -15.70 7.15
C LEU A 141 -5.58 -16.84 8.08
N LEU A 142 -4.35 -16.77 8.58
CA LEU A 142 -3.81 -17.75 9.50
C LEU A 142 -4.59 -17.81 10.82
N LYS A 143 -5.12 -16.70 11.33
CA LYS A 143 -5.98 -16.70 12.52
C LYS A 143 -7.21 -17.60 12.29
N ASP A 144 -7.92 -17.41 11.18
CA ASP A 144 -9.11 -18.18 10.86
C ASP A 144 -8.80 -19.66 10.58
N LEU A 145 -7.71 -19.93 9.82
CA LEU A 145 -7.27 -21.30 9.50
C LEU A 145 -6.83 -22.08 10.75
N ARG A 146 -6.12 -21.45 11.68
CA ARG A 146 -5.71 -22.06 12.96
C ARG A 146 -6.93 -22.44 13.79
N THR A 147 -7.91 -21.55 13.90
CA THR A 147 -9.16 -21.84 14.61
C THR A 147 -9.90 -23.00 13.94
N TYR A 148 -10.05 -22.97 12.62
CA TYR A 148 -10.77 -24.02 11.90
C TYR A 148 -10.12 -25.40 12.05
N TYR A 149 -8.81 -25.50 11.78
CA TYR A 149 -8.12 -26.79 11.84
C TYR A 149 -7.86 -27.25 13.27
N GLY A 150 -7.56 -26.34 14.19
CA GLY A 150 -7.26 -26.67 15.57
C GLY A 150 -8.50 -27.00 16.39
N THR A 151 -9.47 -26.08 16.42
CA THR A 151 -10.62 -26.20 17.34
C THR A 151 -11.80 -26.95 16.76
N LEU A 152 -12.02 -26.91 15.43
CA LEU A 152 -13.18 -27.54 14.82
C LEU A 152 -12.89 -28.92 14.24
N LEU A 153 -11.68 -29.13 13.68
CA LEU A 153 -11.33 -30.43 13.07
C LEU A 153 -10.33 -31.24 13.90
N GLY A 154 -9.70 -30.68 14.93
CA GLY A 154 -8.68 -31.35 15.72
C GLY A 154 -7.42 -31.75 14.93
N ASP A 155 -7.18 -31.15 13.77
CA ASP A 155 -6.00 -31.43 12.91
C ASP A 155 -4.74 -30.79 13.48
N GLN A 156 -4.09 -31.51 14.39
CA GLN A 156 -2.88 -31.06 15.06
C GLN A 156 -1.70 -30.79 14.11
N LYS A 157 -1.62 -31.52 12.99
CA LYS A 157 -0.54 -31.35 12.00
C LYS A 157 -0.65 -29.99 11.30
N ARG A 158 -1.85 -29.65 10.81
CA ARG A 158 -2.09 -28.35 10.17
C ARG A 158 -2.01 -27.20 11.19
N LEU A 159 -2.53 -27.38 12.40
CA LEU A 159 -2.44 -26.39 13.45
C LEU A 159 -0.99 -26.04 13.78
N LYS A 160 -0.11 -27.04 13.99
CA LYS A 160 1.32 -26.83 14.26
C LYS A 160 2.00 -26.07 13.12
N ARG A 161 1.72 -26.46 11.86
CA ARG A 161 2.26 -25.78 10.66
C ARG A 161 1.82 -24.32 10.61
N TYR A 162 0.54 -24.02 10.77
CA TYR A 162 0.04 -22.65 10.71
C TYR A 162 0.48 -21.80 11.90
N ASN A 163 0.64 -22.40 13.08
CA ASN A 163 1.24 -21.72 14.23
C ASN A 163 2.68 -21.30 13.97
N HIS A 164 3.48 -22.16 13.36
CA HIS A 164 4.88 -21.85 13.03
C HIS A 164 4.96 -20.67 12.03
N ILE A 165 4.20 -20.75 10.94
CA ILE A 165 4.14 -19.65 9.94
C ILE A 165 3.66 -18.35 10.61
N PHE A 166 2.59 -18.40 11.39
CA PHE A 166 2.04 -17.23 12.06
C PHE A 166 3.06 -16.54 12.98
N LYS A 167 3.81 -17.33 13.77
CA LYS A 167 4.81 -16.79 14.67
C LYS A 167 5.90 -16.04 13.91
N HIS A 168 6.41 -16.64 12.84
CA HIS A 168 7.45 -16.03 12.00
C HIS A 168 6.97 -14.71 11.35
N LEU A 169 5.77 -14.73 10.74
CA LEU A 169 5.23 -13.52 10.12
C LEU A 169 4.94 -12.41 11.14
N LYS A 170 4.58 -12.78 12.37
CA LYS A 170 4.39 -11.81 13.43
C LYS A 170 5.72 -11.17 13.85
N GLU A 171 6.78 -11.95 14.00
CA GLU A 171 8.13 -11.43 14.28
C GLU A 171 8.59 -10.45 13.18
N ASP A 172 8.40 -10.79 11.90
CA ASP A 172 8.72 -9.90 10.79
C ASP A 172 7.93 -8.59 10.85
N ARG A 173 6.63 -8.66 11.21
CA ARG A 173 5.80 -7.47 11.37
C ARG A 173 6.21 -6.61 12.56
N ASP A 174 6.61 -7.22 13.66
CA ASP A 174 7.08 -6.49 14.85
C ASP A 174 8.39 -5.73 14.50
N TYR A 175 9.31 -6.33 13.74
CA TYR A 175 10.50 -5.64 13.22
C TYR A 175 10.16 -4.51 12.24
N GLU A 176 9.20 -4.73 11.33
CA GLU A 176 8.75 -3.67 10.41
C GLU A 176 8.18 -2.49 11.17
N GLU A 177 7.30 -2.72 12.14
CA GLU A 177 6.65 -1.66 12.92
C GLU A 177 7.69 -0.85 13.69
N GLN A 178 8.66 -1.52 14.34
CA GLN A 178 9.77 -0.85 15.01
C GLN A 178 10.56 0.04 14.04
N ALA A 179 10.95 -0.48 12.89
CA ALA A 179 11.72 0.27 11.90
C ALA A 179 10.90 1.43 11.28
N ARG A 180 9.60 1.23 11.08
CA ARG A 180 8.67 2.26 10.59
C ARG A 180 8.52 3.39 11.60
N GLU A 181 8.30 3.09 12.87
CA GLU A 181 8.20 4.09 13.94
C GLU A 181 9.47 4.94 14.03
N MET A 182 10.65 4.29 13.95
CA MET A 182 11.93 5.00 13.95
C MET A 182 12.08 5.92 12.72
N TYR A 183 11.68 5.44 11.54
CA TYR A 183 11.66 6.24 10.31
C TYR A 183 10.71 7.43 10.42
N ASP A 184 9.46 7.20 10.86
CA ASP A 184 8.44 8.24 10.97
C ASP A 184 8.85 9.32 11.97
N ASN A 185 9.49 8.95 13.08
CA ASN A 185 10.05 9.88 14.05
C ASN A 185 11.14 10.77 13.43
N LEU A 186 12.08 10.18 12.67
CA LEU A 186 13.13 10.97 12.00
C LEU A 186 12.54 11.87 10.92
N ALA A 187 11.64 11.36 10.09
CA ALA A 187 11.00 12.11 9.01
C ALA A 187 10.15 13.28 9.55
N SER A 188 9.36 13.04 10.60
CA SER A 188 8.52 14.06 11.24
C SER A 188 9.38 15.21 11.80
N ASN A 189 10.45 14.89 12.51
CA ASN A 189 11.35 15.89 13.07
C ASN A 189 12.02 16.73 11.96
N PHE A 190 12.40 16.14 10.85
CA PHE A 190 12.96 16.84 9.70
C PHE A 190 11.95 17.78 9.03
N VAL A 191 10.72 17.33 8.83
CA VAL A 191 9.64 18.15 8.23
C VAL A 191 9.29 19.34 9.12
N GLN A 192 9.24 19.16 10.43
CA GLN A 192 8.87 20.21 11.38
C GLN A 192 9.96 21.29 11.52
N SER A 193 11.22 20.88 11.65
CA SER A 193 12.30 21.82 11.97
C SER A 193 12.99 22.42 10.74
N LYS A 194 12.91 21.76 9.57
CA LYS A 194 13.66 22.07 8.34
C LYS A 194 15.17 22.22 8.54
N THR A 195 15.66 21.97 9.74
CA THR A 195 17.08 22.05 10.12
C THR A 195 17.47 20.83 10.92
N ILE A 196 18.65 20.29 10.62
CA ILE A 196 19.21 19.14 11.36
C ILE A 196 19.91 19.68 12.59
N LYS A 197 19.44 19.26 13.78
CA LYS A 197 20.04 19.59 15.06
C LYS A 197 20.90 18.42 15.57
N PRO A 198 21.93 18.65 16.42
CA PRO A 198 22.76 17.59 17.00
C PRO A 198 21.95 16.47 17.69
N PHE A 199 20.82 16.82 18.27
CA PHE A 199 19.89 15.87 18.88
C PHE A 199 19.32 14.87 17.86
N HIS A 200 18.93 15.32 16.64
CA HIS A 200 18.42 14.44 15.59
C HIS A 200 19.46 13.43 15.13
N ILE A 201 20.72 13.88 15.01
CA ILE A 201 21.86 13.01 14.66
C ILE A 201 22.05 11.91 15.72
N LYS A 202 21.98 12.28 17.02
CA LYS A 202 22.11 11.32 18.11
C LYS A 202 21.00 10.26 18.06
N ILE A 203 19.73 10.67 17.84
CA ILE A 203 18.61 9.73 17.69
C ILE A 203 18.83 8.80 16.49
N ALA A 204 19.19 9.34 15.32
CA ALA A 204 19.44 8.55 14.12
C ALA A 204 20.54 7.49 14.34
N LYS A 205 21.60 7.83 15.06
CA LYS A 205 22.66 6.88 15.47
C LYS A 205 22.14 5.77 16.37
N THR A 206 21.32 6.11 17.34
CA THR A 206 20.70 5.13 18.24
C THR A 206 19.83 4.16 17.46
N TYR A 207 18.94 4.66 16.62
CA TYR A 207 18.06 3.85 15.79
C TYR A 207 18.82 2.95 14.81
N ALA A 208 19.86 3.47 14.16
CA ALA A 208 20.71 2.66 13.29
C ALA A 208 21.36 1.49 14.04
N LYS A 209 21.92 1.75 15.23
CA LYS A 209 22.54 0.72 16.07
C LYS A 209 21.54 -0.37 16.52
N GLU A 210 20.28 -0.02 16.75
CA GLU A 210 19.23 -0.97 17.10
C GLU A 210 18.77 -1.80 15.90
N LEU A 211 18.72 -1.20 14.69
CA LEU A 211 18.23 -1.88 13.49
C LEU A 211 19.28 -2.75 12.80
N GLU A 212 20.57 -2.41 12.87
CA GLU A 212 21.66 -3.19 12.25
C GLU A 212 21.62 -4.70 12.58
N PRO A 213 21.51 -5.13 13.86
CA PRO A 213 21.45 -6.54 14.18
C PRO A 213 20.15 -7.24 13.75
N LEU A 214 19.06 -6.48 13.56
CA LEU A 214 17.79 -7.02 13.09
C LEU A 214 17.82 -7.32 11.58
N LEU A 215 18.66 -6.63 10.81
CA LEU A 215 18.88 -6.92 9.41
C LEU A 215 19.45 -8.32 9.17
N GLU A 216 20.16 -8.89 10.11
CA GLU A 216 20.65 -10.27 10.02
C GLU A 216 19.55 -11.30 10.34
N LYS A 217 18.52 -10.90 11.11
CA LYS A 217 17.45 -11.79 11.57
C LYS A 217 16.27 -11.91 10.59
N SER A 218 15.99 -10.87 9.82
CA SER A 218 14.85 -10.85 8.92
C SER A 218 15.22 -10.40 7.52
N THR A 219 14.72 -11.13 6.51
CA THR A 219 14.79 -10.77 5.10
C THR A 219 13.49 -10.15 4.60
N TYR A 220 12.56 -9.85 5.49
CA TYR A 220 11.26 -9.29 5.13
C TYR A 220 11.43 -7.91 4.47
N ARG A 221 10.93 -7.79 3.25
CA ARG A 221 11.18 -6.63 2.38
C ARG A 221 10.71 -5.30 2.98
N GLN A 222 9.54 -5.26 3.64
CA GLN A 222 9.03 -4.02 4.21
C GLN A 222 9.85 -3.57 5.42
N PHE A 223 10.24 -4.51 6.30
CA PHE A 223 11.18 -4.22 7.36
C PHE A 223 12.49 -3.65 6.80
N ARG A 224 13.08 -4.34 5.81
CA ARG A 224 14.33 -3.93 5.16
C ARG A 224 14.24 -2.53 4.53
N LEU A 225 13.09 -2.17 3.98
CA LEU A 225 12.88 -0.85 3.40
C LEU A 225 13.05 0.25 4.46
N PHE A 226 12.36 0.13 5.59
CA PHE A 226 12.43 1.13 6.65
C PHE A 226 13.80 1.12 7.35
N ALA A 227 14.33 -0.06 7.66
CA ALA A 227 15.64 -0.19 8.29
C ALA A 227 16.75 0.44 7.45
N HIS A 228 16.89 0.08 6.18
CA HIS A 228 17.88 0.69 5.29
C HIS A 228 17.64 2.19 5.08
N THR A 229 16.39 2.64 5.07
CA THR A 229 16.10 4.08 4.97
C THR A 229 16.59 4.84 6.20
N VAL A 230 16.41 4.30 7.41
CA VAL A 230 16.94 4.89 8.65
C VAL A 230 18.47 4.94 8.63
N LEU A 231 19.12 3.83 8.19
CA LEU A 231 20.58 3.79 8.06
C LEU A 231 21.12 4.85 7.09
N VAL A 232 20.47 5.02 5.94
CA VAL A 232 20.84 6.06 4.97
C VAL A 232 20.62 7.46 5.55
N LEU A 233 19.45 7.70 6.20
CA LEU A 233 19.14 8.99 6.81
C LEU A 233 20.15 9.39 7.90
N ARG A 234 20.64 8.44 8.71
CA ARG A 234 21.67 8.67 9.70
C ARG A 234 22.90 9.33 9.07
N PHE A 235 23.46 8.76 8.00
CA PHE A 235 24.64 9.30 7.33
C PHE A 235 24.35 10.63 6.62
N GLN A 236 23.17 10.77 6.01
CA GLN A 236 22.74 12.03 5.41
C GLN A 236 22.66 13.17 6.45
N MET A 237 22.15 12.89 7.66
CA MET A 237 22.08 13.87 8.75
C MET A 237 23.47 14.31 9.25
N GLU A 238 24.48 13.45 9.11
CA GLU A 238 25.87 13.72 9.47
C GLU A 238 26.66 14.40 8.33
N ASN A 239 26.07 14.62 7.16
CA ASN A 239 26.73 15.00 5.90
C ASN A 239 27.85 14.01 5.50
N ASP A 240 27.75 12.77 5.95
CA ASP A 240 28.68 11.68 5.56
C ASP A 240 28.21 11.06 4.24
N HIS A 241 28.67 11.64 3.14
CA HIS A 241 28.33 11.19 1.79
C HIS A 241 28.89 9.81 1.47
N ILE A 242 30.08 9.48 1.99
CA ILE A 242 30.70 8.15 1.78
C ILE A 242 29.91 7.07 2.53
N GLY A 243 29.52 7.34 3.78
CA GLY A 243 28.64 6.48 4.55
C GLY A 243 27.27 6.29 3.89
N THR A 244 26.68 7.38 3.36
CA THR A 244 25.41 7.35 2.61
C THR A 244 25.51 6.43 1.39
N ILE A 245 26.57 6.54 0.58
CA ILE A 245 26.79 5.70 -0.60
C ILE A 245 26.90 4.23 -0.21
N LYS A 246 27.68 3.91 0.85
CA LYS A 246 27.82 2.53 1.36
C LYS A 246 26.46 1.96 1.82
N ALA A 247 25.69 2.71 2.58
CA ALA A 247 24.37 2.29 3.05
C ALA A 247 23.38 2.10 1.89
N CYS A 248 23.40 2.98 0.88
CA CYS A 248 22.61 2.82 -0.34
C CYS A 248 23.03 1.58 -1.14
N ASN A 249 24.33 1.28 -1.24
CA ASN A 249 24.81 0.08 -1.93
C ASN A 249 24.32 -1.21 -1.24
N GLN A 250 24.32 -1.26 0.09
CA GLN A 250 23.78 -2.41 0.85
C GLN A 250 22.28 -2.58 0.58
N ALA A 251 21.50 -1.48 0.62
CA ALA A 251 20.08 -1.52 0.30
C ALA A 251 19.83 -1.98 -1.14
N LEU A 252 20.53 -1.41 -2.11
CA LEU A 252 20.40 -1.76 -3.53
C LEU A 252 20.75 -3.21 -3.80
N HIS A 253 21.83 -3.73 -3.19
CA HIS A 253 22.18 -5.14 -3.29
C HIS A 253 21.03 -6.05 -2.82
N PHE A 254 20.37 -5.71 -1.72
CA PHE A 254 19.22 -6.48 -1.25
C PHE A 254 18.04 -6.38 -2.21
N PHE A 255 17.58 -5.16 -2.57
CA PHE A 255 16.36 -4.96 -3.34
C PHE A 255 16.46 -5.40 -4.80
N GLN A 256 17.63 -5.31 -5.43
CA GLN A 256 17.87 -5.76 -6.80
C GLN A 256 17.88 -7.29 -6.92
N ASN A 257 18.21 -8.01 -5.84
CA ASN A 257 18.22 -9.48 -5.81
C ASN A 257 16.88 -10.10 -5.38
N GLN A 258 15.83 -9.28 -5.17
CA GLN A 258 14.51 -9.80 -4.81
C GLN A 258 13.75 -10.36 -6.03
N PRO A 259 12.97 -11.47 -5.88
CA PRO A 259 12.18 -12.05 -6.95
C PRO A 259 11.13 -11.10 -7.54
N HIS A 260 10.61 -10.19 -6.72
CA HIS A 260 9.59 -9.22 -7.08
C HIS A 260 10.10 -7.81 -6.78
N GLN A 261 10.96 -7.32 -7.68
CA GLN A 261 11.59 -6.01 -7.54
C GLN A 261 10.55 -4.89 -7.56
N SER A 262 10.70 -3.92 -6.67
CA SER A 262 9.96 -2.66 -6.70
C SER A 262 10.86 -1.56 -7.28
N LYS A 263 10.54 -1.13 -8.49
CA LYS A 263 11.28 -0.03 -9.13
C LYS A 263 11.32 1.23 -8.27
N THR A 264 10.21 1.54 -7.58
CA THR A 264 10.14 2.72 -6.70
C THR A 264 11.10 2.62 -5.51
N GLN A 265 11.24 1.43 -4.89
CA GLN A 265 12.17 1.24 -3.78
C GLN A 265 13.62 1.37 -4.23
N ILE A 266 13.97 0.74 -5.35
CA ILE A 266 15.31 0.83 -5.96
C ILE A 266 15.61 2.27 -6.34
N PHE A 267 14.70 2.96 -7.03
CA PHE A 267 14.83 4.36 -7.42
C PHE A 267 15.12 5.27 -6.21
N ASN A 268 14.42 5.08 -5.08
CA ASN A 268 14.64 5.89 -3.88
C ASN A 268 16.10 5.83 -3.38
N PHE A 269 16.71 4.64 -3.37
CA PHE A 269 18.09 4.49 -2.93
C PHE A 269 19.10 4.96 -3.98
N ILE A 270 18.83 4.77 -5.27
CA ILE A 270 19.65 5.31 -6.35
C ILE A 270 19.64 6.84 -6.30
N PHE A 271 18.48 7.48 -6.13
CA PHE A 271 18.38 8.93 -6.04
C PHE A 271 19.19 9.53 -4.87
N LYS A 272 19.14 8.87 -3.69
CA LYS A 272 19.93 9.28 -2.53
C LYS A 272 21.44 9.10 -2.77
N ARG A 273 21.85 8.03 -3.44
CA ARG A 273 23.24 7.75 -3.81
C ARG A 273 23.75 8.74 -4.84
N LEU A 274 22.97 9.01 -5.89
CA LEU A 274 23.23 10.06 -6.90
C LEU A 274 23.50 11.42 -6.24
N SER A 275 22.62 11.84 -5.33
CA SER A 275 22.82 13.08 -4.59
C SER A 275 24.15 13.11 -3.84
N SER A 276 24.56 12.00 -3.21
CA SER A 276 25.82 11.92 -2.48
C SER A 276 27.04 11.91 -3.41
N TYR A 277 26.99 11.21 -4.55
CA TYR A 277 28.05 11.25 -5.56
C TYR A 277 28.26 12.67 -6.10
N THR A 278 27.19 13.40 -6.36
CA THR A 278 27.26 14.79 -6.82
C THR A 278 27.95 15.69 -5.78
N GLN A 279 27.68 15.49 -4.49
CA GLN A 279 28.32 16.28 -3.42
C GLN A 279 29.81 16.03 -3.28
N ILE A 280 30.27 14.79 -3.49
CA ILE A 280 31.71 14.46 -3.45
C ILE A 280 32.40 14.61 -4.81
N LYS A 281 31.69 15.14 -5.82
CA LYS A 281 32.18 15.39 -7.19
C LYS A 281 32.57 14.14 -7.98
N GLU A 282 32.03 12.98 -7.62
CA GLU A 282 32.16 11.72 -8.38
C GLU A 282 31.14 11.69 -9.52
N TYR A 283 31.34 12.56 -10.53
CA TYR A 283 30.35 12.82 -11.58
C TYR A 283 30.10 11.63 -12.49
N GLU A 284 31.12 10.80 -12.77
CA GLU A 284 30.94 9.58 -13.59
C GLU A 284 29.97 8.58 -12.93
N ALA A 285 30.13 8.38 -11.62
CA ALA A 285 29.22 7.52 -10.84
C ALA A 285 27.82 8.14 -10.73
N ALA A 286 27.73 9.47 -10.58
CA ALA A 286 26.46 10.19 -10.58
C ALA A 286 25.71 10.04 -11.92
N ASP A 287 26.40 10.12 -13.06
CA ASP A 287 25.81 9.99 -14.40
C ASP A 287 25.27 8.57 -14.65
N LEU A 288 25.94 7.54 -14.11
CA LEU A 288 25.42 6.16 -14.17
C LEU A 288 24.09 6.02 -13.40
N ASP A 289 24.01 6.60 -12.21
CA ASP A 289 22.78 6.60 -11.42
C ASP A 289 21.66 7.45 -12.05
N ALA A 290 22.01 8.58 -12.67
CA ALA A 290 21.08 9.45 -13.38
C ALA A 290 20.42 8.75 -14.60
N LYS A 291 21.16 7.93 -15.33
CA LYS A 291 20.62 7.12 -16.45
C LYS A 291 19.62 6.07 -16.03
N TYR A 292 19.67 5.64 -14.77
CA TYR A 292 18.70 4.71 -14.22
C TYR A 292 17.40 5.42 -13.76
N CYS A 293 17.48 6.69 -13.38
CA CYS A 293 16.36 7.51 -12.94
C CYS A 293 15.53 8.05 -14.09
#